data_2447d82d7c4123a38cdf6f30153d3500
#
_entry.id   2447d82d7c4123a38cdf6f30153d3500
#
_cell.length_a   1.000
_cell.length_b   1.000
_cell.length_c   1.000
_cell.angle_alpha   90.00
_cell.angle_beta   90.00
_cell.angle_gamma   90.00
#
_symmetry.space_group_name_H-M   'P 1'
#
loop_
_entity.id
_entity.type
_entity.pdbx_description
1 polymer ?
#
loop_
_entity_poly.entity_id
_entity_poly.type
_entity_poly.pdbx_seq_one_letter_code
_entity_poly.pdbx_strand_id
1 'polypeptide(L)'
;AHNFTYATFEAACRAAHIAGARVYVTVNVVIRTCEMPRVLALVRKAWLLGADAFIIQDWGLLFEMRHRFPQMECHISTQANIHDARATAWCRDRGVARVTLSRELSVSEIARIAREGVELEVFGHGALCLCYSGVCLMSSLAGGRSANRGMCAQPCRLPYQLVDEDGASISAPGRRLPLCPKDYCTIDDLPRLAEAGLGSLKVEGRMKAPDYVYSVVSAYRAQLDDLAAGRTPTDAEDAARHQRLRRAFNRDFTHAYLDGTSDDDMMSYERSNNRGELVGTVVGTRDLGGGRVRRGGTNGGRERLRSKTFAEVDILLDASVGEGDLLEVRPTDDPTQFLTTHAPADARAGETICCRTVRPMAEGCPVRIIRSQAAMDEAARVAAGDDQYKRPVRVRVEAHRGQPFVVELACADGGAWAHA
;
A
#
# COMPACT_ATOMS: atom_id res chain seq x y z
N ALA A 1 1.79 -15.09 -0.71
CA ALA A 1 2.98 -14.46 -1.28
C ALA A 1 4.19 -15.33 -1.00
N HIS A 2 5.03 -15.54 -2.00
CA HIS A 2 6.32 -16.18 -1.80
C HIS A 2 7.26 -15.14 -1.19
N ASN A 3 7.97 -15.52 -0.11
CA ASN A 3 9.05 -14.71 0.43
C ASN A 3 10.28 -14.77 -0.48
N PHE A 4 11.18 -13.80 -0.33
CA PHE A 4 12.49 -13.85 -0.96
C PHE A 4 13.28 -15.10 -0.50
N THR A 5 13.99 -15.71 -1.45
CA THR A 5 15.15 -16.54 -1.12
C THR A 5 16.34 -15.65 -0.78
N TYR A 6 17.40 -16.19 -0.20
CA TYR A 6 18.60 -15.38 0.08
C TYR A 6 19.20 -14.77 -1.19
N ALA A 7 19.22 -15.51 -2.30
CA ALA A 7 19.74 -15.02 -3.56
C ALA A 7 18.89 -13.90 -4.18
N THR A 8 17.55 -14.06 -4.16
CA THR A 8 16.65 -13.01 -4.66
C THR A 8 16.61 -11.79 -3.74
N PHE A 9 16.82 -11.98 -2.43
CA PHE A 9 16.93 -10.89 -1.47
C PHE A 9 18.20 -10.06 -1.71
N GLU A 10 19.36 -10.72 -1.88
CA GLU A 10 20.61 -10.05 -2.20
C GLU A 10 20.52 -9.23 -3.51
N ALA A 11 19.92 -9.82 -4.55
CA ALA A 11 19.70 -9.12 -5.81
C ALA A 11 18.78 -7.89 -5.64
N ALA A 12 17.73 -8.01 -4.80
CA ALA A 12 16.84 -6.91 -4.50
C ALA A 12 17.53 -5.79 -3.70
N CYS A 13 18.38 -6.12 -2.72
CA CYS A 13 19.19 -5.14 -2.00
C CYS A 13 20.12 -4.38 -2.95
N ARG A 14 20.82 -5.10 -3.82
CA ARG A 14 21.71 -4.50 -4.82
C ARG A 14 20.97 -3.55 -5.76
N ALA A 15 19.79 -3.96 -6.27
CA ALA A 15 18.98 -3.12 -7.13
C ALA A 15 18.49 -1.85 -6.41
N ALA A 16 18.05 -1.98 -5.16
CA ALA A 16 17.63 -0.86 -4.34
C ALA A 16 18.77 0.13 -4.09
N HIS A 17 19.96 -0.37 -3.72
CA HIS A 17 21.14 0.47 -3.45
C HIS A 17 21.62 1.21 -4.69
N ILE A 18 21.61 0.57 -5.87
CA ILE A 18 21.93 1.22 -7.15
C ILE A 18 20.94 2.39 -7.41
N ALA A 19 19.67 2.22 -7.02
CA ALA A 19 18.64 3.27 -7.13
C ALA A 19 18.71 4.31 -5.98
N GLY A 20 19.67 4.20 -5.05
CA GLY A 20 19.80 5.07 -3.90
C GLY A 20 18.75 4.81 -2.79
N ALA A 21 18.06 3.68 -2.84
CA ALA A 21 17.06 3.29 -1.84
C ALA A 21 17.64 2.33 -0.80
N ARG A 22 17.23 2.49 0.47
CA ARG A 22 17.59 1.59 1.57
C ARG A 22 16.60 0.45 1.70
N VAL A 23 17.05 -0.71 2.16
CA VAL A 23 16.25 -1.92 2.34
C VAL A 23 16.08 -2.23 3.83
N TYR A 24 14.85 -2.16 4.32
CA TYR A 24 14.50 -2.47 5.71
C TYR A 24 13.77 -3.80 5.80
N VAL A 25 14.28 -4.69 6.65
CA VAL A 25 13.69 -6.02 6.84
C VAL A 25 12.72 -6.03 8.00
N THR A 26 11.47 -6.41 7.75
CA THR A 26 10.47 -6.52 8.80
C THR A 26 10.61 -7.85 9.56
N VAL A 27 10.92 -7.76 10.85
CA VAL A 27 10.88 -8.86 11.84
C VAL A 27 9.88 -8.47 12.95
N ASN A 28 8.74 -7.94 12.53
CA ASN A 28 7.75 -7.28 13.36
C ASN A 28 6.64 -8.24 13.83
N VAL A 29 7.04 -9.35 14.41
CA VAL A 29 6.17 -10.37 15.01
C VAL A 29 6.62 -10.69 16.42
N VAL A 30 5.70 -11.17 17.26
CA VAL A 30 6.04 -11.72 18.56
C VAL A 30 6.87 -12.99 18.38
N ILE A 31 7.97 -13.12 19.12
CA ILE A 31 8.94 -14.21 19.00
C ILE A 31 8.90 -15.07 20.26
N ARG A 32 8.74 -16.39 20.10
CA ARG A 32 8.86 -17.33 21.21
C ARG A 32 10.32 -17.57 21.54
N THR A 33 10.64 -17.82 22.79
CA THR A 33 12.02 -18.04 23.26
C THR A 33 12.76 -19.09 22.42
N CYS A 34 12.09 -20.20 22.06
CA CYS A 34 12.68 -21.26 21.24
C CYS A 34 12.96 -20.86 19.77
N GLU A 35 12.37 -19.77 19.28
CA GLU A 35 12.57 -19.23 17.92
C GLU A 35 13.73 -18.22 17.86
N MET A 36 14.11 -17.62 18.99
CA MET A 36 15.10 -16.56 19.07
C MET A 36 16.44 -16.88 18.38
N PRO A 37 17.05 -18.07 18.57
CA PRO A 37 18.31 -18.39 17.89
C PRO A 37 18.18 -18.38 16.37
N ARG A 38 17.04 -18.87 15.84
CA ARG A 38 16.78 -18.86 14.38
C ARG A 38 16.55 -17.45 13.86
N VAL A 39 15.86 -16.61 14.62
CA VAL A 39 15.60 -15.20 14.23
C VAL A 39 16.90 -14.42 14.20
N LEU A 40 17.79 -14.58 15.21
CA LEU A 40 19.10 -13.93 15.21
C LEU A 40 19.99 -14.36 14.03
N ALA A 41 19.95 -15.66 13.68
CA ALA A 41 20.66 -16.15 12.50
C ALA A 41 20.12 -15.51 11.20
N LEU A 42 18.78 -15.37 11.08
CA LEU A 42 18.12 -14.72 9.94
C LEU A 42 18.51 -13.23 9.85
N VAL A 43 18.45 -12.51 10.96
CA VAL A 43 18.83 -11.08 11.05
C VAL A 43 20.28 -10.89 10.60
N ARG A 44 21.21 -11.67 11.17
CA ARG A 44 22.62 -11.64 10.79
C ARG A 44 22.80 -11.93 9.30
N LYS A 45 22.11 -12.94 8.76
CA LYS A 45 22.23 -13.30 7.33
C LYS A 45 21.66 -12.21 6.43
N ALA A 46 20.51 -11.62 6.77
CA ALA A 46 19.92 -10.54 6.00
C ALA A 46 20.82 -9.30 5.97
N TRP A 47 21.43 -8.96 7.11
CA TRP A 47 22.39 -7.85 7.19
C TRP A 47 23.61 -8.08 6.28
N LEU A 48 24.19 -9.27 6.31
CA LEU A 48 25.32 -9.64 5.44
C LEU A 48 24.96 -9.63 3.93
N LEU A 49 23.68 -9.72 3.60
CA LEU A 49 23.16 -9.67 2.22
C LEU A 49 22.72 -8.26 1.80
N GLY A 50 22.89 -7.24 2.65
CA GLY A 50 22.64 -5.85 2.31
C GLY A 50 21.40 -5.22 2.93
N ALA A 51 20.79 -5.81 3.97
CA ALA A 51 19.75 -5.10 4.74
C ALA A 51 20.35 -3.91 5.49
N ASP A 52 19.73 -2.73 5.38
CA ASP A 52 20.20 -1.50 6.03
C ASP A 52 19.66 -1.32 7.45
N ALA A 53 18.42 -1.81 7.69
CA ALA A 53 17.81 -1.74 9.02
C ALA A 53 16.79 -2.88 9.22
N PHE A 54 16.38 -3.07 10.49
CA PHE A 54 15.40 -4.05 10.88
C PHE A 54 14.23 -3.39 11.61
N ILE A 55 13.00 -3.65 11.11
CA ILE A 55 11.78 -3.17 11.75
C ILE A 55 11.28 -4.28 12.68
N ILE A 56 11.29 -4.03 13.97
CA ILE A 56 11.06 -5.04 15.02
C ILE A 56 9.89 -4.66 15.92
N GLN A 57 9.24 -5.66 16.49
CA GLN A 57 8.17 -5.53 17.48
C GLN A 57 8.60 -6.07 18.84
N ASP A 58 9.35 -7.17 18.85
CA ASP A 58 9.68 -7.95 20.03
C ASP A 58 10.81 -7.30 20.82
N TRP A 59 10.56 -6.97 22.09
CA TRP A 59 11.52 -6.30 22.95
C TRP A 59 12.73 -7.18 23.29
N GLY A 60 12.51 -8.51 23.39
CA GLY A 60 13.60 -9.47 23.57
C GLY A 60 14.54 -9.47 22.37
N LEU A 61 13.99 -9.39 21.15
CA LEU A 61 14.81 -9.24 19.94
C LEU A 61 15.58 -7.92 19.93
N LEU A 62 14.94 -6.80 20.32
CA LEU A 62 15.65 -5.52 20.43
C LEU A 62 16.85 -5.64 21.36
N PHE A 63 16.64 -6.22 22.56
CA PHE A 63 17.71 -6.40 23.55
C PHE A 63 18.85 -7.25 22.98
N GLU A 64 18.56 -8.40 22.39
CA GLU A 64 19.55 -9.28 21.79
C GLU A 64 20.31 -8.63 20.61
N MET A 65 19.62 -7.86 19.78
CA MET A 65 20.25 -7.15 18.67
C MET A 65 21.18 -6.03 19.18
N ARG A 66 20.75 -5.24 20.14
CA ARG A 66 21.58 -4.18 20.72
C ARG A 66 22.83 -4.73 21.43
N HIS A 67 22.71 -5.91 22.02
CA HIS A 67 23.83 -6.57 22.69
C HIS A 67 24.81 -7.24 21.71
N ARG A 68 24.30 -7.99 20.73
CA ARG A 68 25.11 -8.81 19.81
C ARG A 68 25.54 -8.09 18.54
N PHE A 69 24.73 -7.14 18.07
CA PHE A 69 24.90 -6.45 16.80
C PHE A 69 24.65 -4.94 16.96
N PRO A 70 25.42 -4.24 17.82
CA PRO A 70 25.16 -2.83 18.14
C PRO A 70 25.22 -1.90 16.93
N GLN A 71 25.91 -2.31 15.86
CA GLN A 71 26.03 -1.57 14.60
C GLN A 71 24.79 -1.67 13.70
N MET A 72 23.89 -2.65 13.93
CA MET A 72 22.68 -2.78 13.12
C MET A 72 21.65 -1.75 13.52
N GLU A 73 21.09 -1.06 12.54
CA GLU A 73 20.03 -0.08 12.75
C GLU A 73 18.70 -0.79 13.05
N CYS A 74 18.05 -0.36 14.14
CA CYS A 74 16.76 -0.90 14.59
C CYS A 74 15.68 0.15 14.53
N HIS A 75 14.55 -0.19 13.90
CA HIS A 75 13.32 0.61 13.89
C HIS A 75 12.24 -0.14 14.67
N ILE A 76 11.47 0.58 15.47
CA ILE A 76 10.32 -0.03 16.16
C ILE A 76 9.10 -0.01 15.26
N SER A 77 8.47 -1.16 15.10
CA SER A 77 7.24 -1.33 14.34
C SER A 77 6.03 -0.71 15.05
N THR A 78 5.05 -0.25 14.30
CA THR A 78 3.73 0.11 14.83
C THR A 78 3.06 -1.04 15.60
N GLN A 79 3.48 -2.29 15.36
CA GLN A 79 3.01 -3.47 16.09
C GLN A 79 3.46 -3.48 17.56
N ALA A 80 4.44 -2.65 17.94
CA ALA A 80 4.84 -2.46 19.34
C ALA A 80 3.98 -1.44 20.09
N ASN A 81 2.98 -0.84 19.40
CA ASN A 81 1.98 0.05 19.98
C ASN A 81 2.57 1.28 20.70
N ILE A 82 3.57 1.94 20.07
CA ILE A 82 4.12 3.18 20.62
C ILE A 82 3.19 4.33 20.26
N HIS A 83 2.68 5.03 21.28
CA HIS A 83 1.67 6.08 21.13
C HIS A 83 1.86 7.27 22.10
N ASP A 84 2.99 7.32 22.82
CA ASP A 84 3.27 8.41 23.74
C ASP A 84 4.76 8.78 23.78
N ALA A 85 5.05 9.96 24.33
CA ALA A 85 6.40 10.51 24.43
C ALA A 85 7.31 9.65 25.31
N ARG A 86 6.80 9.06 26.42
CA ARG A 86 7.63 8.29 27.35
C ARG A 86 8.11 6.99 26.72
N ALA A 87 7.22 6.26 26.01
CA ALA A 87 7.60 5.07 25.28
C ALA A 87 8.59 5.39 24.15
N THR A 88 8.43 6.54 23.49
CA THR A 88 9.35 7.02 22.44
C THR A 88 10.72 7.36 23.01
N ALA A 89 10.78 8.10 24.14
CA ALA A 89 12.03 8.39 24.87
C ALA A 89 12.72 7.10 25.32
N TRP A 90 11.96 6.12 25.80
CA TRP A 90 12.48 4.81 26.19
C TRP A 90 13.16 4.08 25.00
N CYS A 91 12.58 4.19 23.79
CA CYS A 91 13.17 3.65 22.56
C CYS A 91 14.47 4.39 22.20
N ARG A 92 14.47 5.73 22.25
CA ARG A 92 15.67 6.56 22.01
C ARG A 92 16.82 6.14 22.92
N ASP A 93 16.57 6.03 24.22
CA ASP A 93 17.58 5.71 25.22
C ASP A 93 18.19 4.32 25.03
N ARG A 94 17.56 3.47 24.18
CA ARG A 94 18.05 2.14 23.79
C ARG A 94 18.64 2.11 22.38
N GLY A 95 18.89 3.27 21.79
CA GLY A 95 19.55 3.39 20.50
C GLY A 95 18.68 2.94 19.32
N VAL A 96 17.35 3.07 19.44
CA VAL A 96 16.42 2.91 18.33
C VAL A 96 16.54 4.13 17.42
N ALA A 97 16.73 3.91 16.13
CA ALA A 97 16.91 4.99 15.16
C ALA A 97 15.58 5.59 14.71
N ARG A 98 14.52 4.77 14.59
CA ARG A 98 13.20 5.21 14.12
C ARG A 98 12.08 4.49 14.87
N VAL A 99 10.99 5.20 15.12
CA VAL A 99 9.76 4.64 15.69
C VAL A 99 8.60 4.86 14.74
N THR A 100 8.00 3.75 14.26
CA THR A 100 6.71 3.81 13.55
C THR A 100 5.60 3.89 14.59
N LEU A 101 4.98 5.05 14.71
CA LEU A 101 3.93 5.33 15.70
C LEU A 101 2.66 4.50 15.45
N SER A 102 1.86 4.38 16.48
CA SER A 102 0.48 3.89 16.39
C SER A 102 -0.35 4.80 15.49
N ARG A 103 -1.39 4.23 14.84
CA ARG A 103 -2.21 4.93 13.85
C ARG A 103 -3.33 5.77 14.47
N GLU A 104 -3.51 5.64 15.76
CA GLU A 104 -4.59 6.23 16.54
C GLU A 104 -4.23 7.63 17.11
N LEU A 105 -3.19 8.26 16.56
CA LEU A 105 -2.68 9.55 17.03
C LEU A 105 -3.14 10.72 16.15
N SER A 106 -3.45 11.83 16.79
CA SER A 106 -3.66 13.11 16.13
C SER A 106 -2.34 13.79 15.76
N VAL A 107 -2.38 14.75 14.82
CA VAL A 107 -1.20 15.56 14.44
C VAL A 107 -0.60 16.27 15.66
N SER A 108 -1.44 16.76 16.58
CA SER A 108 -0.98 17.44 17.80
C SER A 108 -0.25 16.51 18.77
N GLU A 109 -0.65 15.24 18.85
CA GLU A 109 0.03 14.22 19.65
C GLU A 109 1.35 13.82 19.00
N ILE A 110 1.38 13.64 17.67
CA ILE A 110 2.61 13.38 16.90
C ILE A 110 3.63 14.50 17.14
N ALA A 111 3.20 15.78 17.06
CA ALA A 111 4.07 16.93 17.30
C ALA A 111 4.65 16.96 18.72
N ARG A 112 3.90 16.50 19.73
CA ARG A 112 4.41 16.36 21.11
C ARG A 112 5.47 15.26 21.22
N ILE A 113 5.21 14.11 20.57
CA ILE A 113 6.13 12.96 20.58
C ILE A 113 7.42 13.27 19.81
N ALA A 114 7.35 14.07 18.74
CA ALA A 114 8.52 14.44 17.92
C ALA A 114 9.61 15.17 18.73
N ARG A 115 9.25 15.81 19.84
CA ARG A 115 10.20 16.50 20.74
C ARG A 115 11.16 15.55 21.45
N GLU A 116 10.89 14.26 21.45
CA GLU A 116 11.75 13.25 22.09
C GLU A 116 13.05 12.97 21.31
N GLY A 117 13.20 13.48 20.08
CA GLY A 117 14.45 13.45 19.34
C GLY A 117 14.83 12.10 18.74
N VAL A 118 13.85 11.20 18.49
CA VAL A 118 14.01 10.03 17.64
C VAL A 118 13.24 10.24 16.34
N GLU A 119 13.71 9.69 15.24
CA GLU A 119 12.99 9.81 13.97
C GLU A 119 11.63 9.10 14.04
N LEU A 120 10.58 9.83 13.70
CA LEU A 120 9.20 9.30 13.69
C LEU A 120 8.77 8.91 12.29
N GLU A 121 8.08 7.78 12.21
CA GLU A 121 7.38 7.32 11.01
C GLU A 121 5.89 7.14 11.33
N VAL A 122 5.01 7.60 10.43
CA VAL A 122 3.58 7.30 10.47
C VAL A 122 3.13 6.68 9.16
N PHE A 123 2.00 5.99 9.19
CA PHE A 123 1.37 5.54 7.94
C PHE A 123 0.86 6.75 7.16
N GLY A 124 1.13 6.75 5.86
CA GLY A 124 0.65 7.78 4.93
C GLY A 124 -0.44 7.28 4.00
N HIS A 125 -0.38 6.00 3.59
CA HIS A 125 -1.34 5.47 2.63
C HIS A 125 -1.51 3.95 2.76
N GLY A 126 -2.74 3.49 2.47
CA GLY A 126 -3.08 2.09 2.33
C GLY A 126 -4.00 1.55 3.42
N ALA A 127 -4.01 0.23 3.60
CA ALA A 127 -5.00 -0.43 4.45
C ALA A 127 -4.94 0.01 5.92
N LEU A 128 -6.03 0.59 6.40
CA LEU A 128 -6.22 0.88 7.83
C LEU A 128 -6.70 -0.37 8.58
N CYS A 129 -6.26 -0.51 9.82
CA CYS A 129 -6.73 -1.55 10.74
C CYS A 129 -7.78 -1.00 11.69
N LEU A 130 -8.86 -1.75 11.90
CA LEU A 130 -9.91 -1.38 12.86
C LEU A 130 -9.42 -1.40 14.31
N CYS A 131 -8.55 -2.37 14.63
CA CYS A 131 -8.07 -2.57 15.99
C CYS A 131 -6.90 -1.64 16.28
N TYR A 132 -6.74 -1.29 17.54
CA TYR A 132 -5.52 -0.62 18.03
C TYR A 132 -4.26 -1.32 17.55
N SER A 133 -3.26 -0.53 17.24
CA SER A 133 -2.00 -1.00 16.67
C SER A 133 -1.35 -2.08 17.54
N GLY A 134 -1.07 -3.25 16.96
CA GLY A 134 -0.34 -4.33 17.63
C GLY A 134 -1.12 -5.22 18.63
N VAL A 135 -2.40 -4.95 18.91
CA VAL A 135 -3.14 -5.67 19.96
C VAL A 135 -4.37 -6.46 19.47
N CYS A 136 -4.47 -6.69 18.16
CA CYS A 136 -5.61 -7.39 17.58
C CYS A 136 -5.58 -8.91 17.86
N LEU A 137 -6.61 -9.43 18.51
CA LEU A 137 -6.82 -10.85 18.76
C LEU A 137 -7.90 -11.50 17.89
N MET A 138 -8.61 -10.72 17.07
CA MET A 138 -9.79 -11.18 16.34
C MET A 138 -9.51 -12.39 15.43
N SER A 139 -8.40 -12.39 14.68
CA SER A 139 -8.01 -13.52 13.84
C SER A 139 -7.67 -14.78 14.66
N SER A 140 -7.14 -14.61 15.87
CA SER A 140 -6.81 -15.74 16.76
C SER A 140 -8.08 -16.39 17.31
N LEU A 141 -9.03 -15.57 17.76
CA LEU A 141 -10.30 -16.04 18.33
C LEU A 141 -11.22 -16.65 17.26
N ALA A 142 -11.34 -16.00 16.09
CA ALA A 142 -12.23 -16.45 15.02
C ALA A 142 -11.69 -17.62 14.18
N GLY A 143 -10.36 -17.83 14.12
CA GLY A 143 -9.80 -18.81 13.19
C GLY A 143 -8.43 -19.37 13.56
N GLY A 144 -7.96 -19.22 14.79
CA GLY A 144 -6.68 -19.75 15.27
C GLY A 144 -5.44 -19.13 14.59
N ARG A 145 -5.58 -18.02 13.86
CA ARG A 145 -4.50 -17.33 13.13
C ARG A 145 -4.08 -16.07 13.86
N SER A 146 -2.86 -16.01 14.36
CA SER A 146 -2.38 -14.83 15.10
C SER A 146 -2.01 -13.68 14.16
N ALA A 147 -2.74 -12.56 14.26
CA ALA A 147 -2.40 -11.32 13.56
C ALA A 147 -1.04 -10.78 14.00
N ASN A 148 -0.70 -10.88 15.29
CA ASN A 148 0.56 -10.44 15.89
C ASN A 148 1.77 -11.33 15.49
N ARG A 149 1.50 -12.38 14.72
CA ARG A 149 2.51 -13.25 14.10
C ARG A 149 2.41 -13.23 12.57
N GLY A 150 1.89 -12.13 11.99
CA GLY A 150 1.82 -11.90 10.55
C GLY A 150 0.76 -12.73 9.81
N MET A 151 -0.16 -13.40 10.53
CA MET A 151 -1.17 -14.30 9.95
C MET A 151 -2.59 -13.73 10.00
N CYS A 152 -2.76 -12.42 9.92
CA CYS A 152 -4.09 -11.81 9.93
C CYS A 152 -4.96 -12.34 8.78
N ALA A 153 -6.15 -12.87 9.12
CA ALA A 153 -7.14 -13.33 8.14
C ALA A 153 -8.10 -12.22 7.68
N GLN A 154 -7.95 -11.00 8.22
CA GLN A 154 -8.84 -9.86 7.96
C GLN A 154 -10.32 -10.13 8.26
N PRO A 155 -10.69 -10.74 9.40
CA PRO A 155 -12.09 -11.01 9.72
C PRO A 155 -12.92 -9.73 9.81
N CYS A 156 -12.34 -8.59 10.21
CA CYS A 156 -13.02 -7.28 10.20
C CYS A 156 -13.52 -6.85 8.80
N ARG A 157 -13.08 -7.50 7.73
CA ARG A 157 -13.51 -7.22 6.35
C ARG A 157 -14.67 -8.10 5.87
N LEU A 158 -15.20 -8.94 6.75
CA LEU A 158 -16.36 -9.80 6.48
C LEU A 158 -17.67 -9.10 6.85
N PRO A 159 -18.80 -9.51 6.26
CA PRO A 159 -20.10 -9.03 6.68
C PRO A 159 -20.42 -9.46 8.12
N TYR A 160 -20.99 -8.54 8.89
CA TYR A 160 -21.51 -8.77 10.24
C TYR A 160 -22.87 -8.13 10.38
N GLN A 161 -23.67 -8.66 11.30
CA GLN A 161 -24.92 -8.12 11.71
C GLN A 161 -24.81 -7.71 13.19
N LEU A 162 -25.18 -6.48 13.50
CA LEU A 162 -25.34 -6.04 14.88
C LEU A 162 -26.70 -6.52 15.37
N VAL A 163 -26.71 -7.11 16.54
CA VAL A 163 -27.93 -7.60 17.20
C VAL A 163 -28.01 -7.03 18.61
N ASP A 164 -29.21 -6.82 19.10
CA ASP A 164 -29.47 -6.49 20.49
C ASP A 164 -29.40 -7.73 21.40
N GLU A 165 -29.77 -7.56 22.69
CA GLU A 165 -29.75 -8.63 23.68
C GLU A 165 -30.77 -9.75 23.39
N ASP A 166 -31.83 -9.45 22.66
CA ASP A 166 -32.87 -10.39 22.25
C ASP A 166 -32.52 -11.09 20.90
N GLY A 167 -31.40 -10.72 20.27
CA GLY A 167 -30.96 -11.25 18.98
C GLY A 167 -31.61 -10.59 17.76
N ALA A 168 -32.41 -9.52 17.98
CA ALA A 168 -32.98 -8.77 16.87
C ALA A 168 -31.94 -7.87 16.19
N SER A 169 -32.03 -7.75 14.86
CA SER A 169 -31.06 -6.93 14.12
C SER A 169 -31.25 -5.44 14.37
N ILE A 170 -30.17 -4.78 14.81
CA ILE A 170 -30.07 -3.32 14.93
C ILE A 170 -29.12 -2.74 13.88
N SER A 171 -28.71 -3.53 12.89
CA SER A 171 -27.88 -3.05 11.77
C SER A 171 -28.65 -2.05 10.93
N ALA A 172 -28.05 -0.88 10.67
CA ALA A 172 -28.63 0.08 9.74
C ALA A 172 -28.67 -0.50 8.31
N PRO A 173 -29.71 -0.20 7.50
CA PRO A 173 -29.79 -0.63 6.11
C PRO A 173 -28.52 -0.24 5.32
N GLY A 174 -28.02 -1.14 4.48
CA GLY A 174 -26.79 -0.92 3.67
C GLY A 174 -25.47 -1.09 4.41
N ARG A 175 -25.43 -1.08 5.74
CA ARG A 175 -24.22 -1.20 6.55
C ARG A 175 -23.83 -2.66 6.82
N ARG A 176 -23.47 -3.39 5.74
CA ARG A 176 -23.14 -4.83 5.82
C ARG A 176 -21.78 -5.11 6.44
N LEU A 177 -20.87 -4.15 6.45
CA LEU A 177 -19.47 -4.29 6.86
C LEU A 177 -19.13 -3.30 7.99
N PRO A 178 -19.75 -3.42 9.18
CA PRO A 178 -19.62 -2.43 10.25
C PRO A 178 -18.20 -2.35 10.85
N LEU A 179 -17.35 -3.34 10.58
CA LEU A 179 -15.97 -3.39 11.07
C LEU A 179 -14.92 -3.14 9.97
N CYS A 180 -15.35 -2.74 8.76
CA CYS A 180 -14.45 -2.55 7.64
C CYS A 180 -14.04 -1.08 7.50
N PRO A 181 -12.83 -0.65 7.92
CA PRO A 181 -12.41 0.73 7.69
C PRO A 181 -12.08 0.98 6.21
N LYS A 182 -12.20 2.25 5.80
CA LYS A 182 -11.63 2.81 4.58
C LYS A 182 -10.10 2.66 4.58
N ASP A 183 -9.48 2.94 3.46
CA ASP A 183 -8.02 3.00 3.38
C ASP A 183 -7.51 4.37 3.83
N TYR A 184 -6.34 4.36 4.47
CA TYR A 184 -5.69 5.58 4.95
C TYR A 184 -5.12 6.38 3.77
N CYS A 185 -5.35 7.69 3.75
CA CYS A 185 -4.77 8.60 2.78
C CYS A 185 -4.52 9.96 3.45
N THR A 186 -3.26 10.35 3.52
CA THR A 186 -2.81 11.57 4.20
C THR A 186 -2.10 12.53 3.25
N ILE A 187 -2.38 12.45 1.94
CA ILE A 187 -1.66 13.27 0.95
C ILE A 187 -1.87 14.76 1.22
N ASP A 188 -3.07 15.15 1.66
CA ASP A 188 -3.43 16.52 1.99
C ASP A 188 -2.88 16.97 3.35
N ASP A 189 -2.56 16.01 4.23
CA ASP A 189 -2.05 16.27 5.56
C ASP A 189 -0.50 16.37 5.60
N LEU A 190 0.18 16.17 4.48
CA LEU A 190 1.65 16.16 4.44
C LEU A 190 2.29 17.46 4.98
N PRO A 191 1.76 18.67 4.68
CA PRO A 191 2.31 19.89 5.27
C PRO A 191 2.23 19.87 6.80
N ARG A 192 1.07 19.51 7.36
CA ARG A 192 0.81 19.45 8.81
C ARG A 192 1.71 18.42 9.51
N LEU A 193 1.91 17.26 8.86
CA LEU A 193 2.76 16.19 9.37
C LEU A 193 4.24 16.59 9.33
N ALA A 194 4.69 17.27 8.27
CA ALA A 194 6.05 17.81 8.20
C ALA A 194 6.31 18.86 9.29
N GLU A 195 5.39 19.81 9.49
CA GLU A 195 5.44 20.80 10.56
C GLU A 195 5.44 20.17 11.96
N ALA A 196 4.74 19.04 12.12
CA ALA A 196 4.75 18.25 13.35
C ALA A 196 6.10 17.54 13.62
N GLY A 197 7.08 17.63 12.72
CA GLY A 197 8.41 17.04 12.87
C GLY A 197 8.50 15.58 12.42
N LEU A 198 7.63 15.14 11.54
CA LEU A 198 7.66 13.80 10.98
C LEU A 198 8.84 13.63 10.02
N GLY A 199 9.65 12.59 10.19
CA GLY A 199 10.80 12.27 9.34
C GLY A 199 10.52 11.23 8.26
N SER A 200 9.47 10.41 8.39
CA SER A 200 9.20 9.29 7.48
C SER A 200 7.71 9.00 7.32
N LEU A 201 7.32 8.67 6.09
CA LEU A 201 5.98 8.17 5.75
C LEU A 201 6.03 6.70 5.34
N LYS A 202 5.10 5.92 5.84
CA LYS A 202 4.95 4.50 5.48
C LYS A 202 3.76 4.29 4.56
N VAL A 203 4.03 3.81 3.35
CA VAL A 203 3.00 3.37 2.41
C VAL A 203 2.78 1.87 2.58
N GLU A 204 1.54 1.45 2.89
CA GLU A 204 1.19 0.04 3.01
C GLU A 204 0.81 -0.52 1.63
N GLY A 205 1.40 -1.65 1.26
CA GLY A 205 1.17 -2.19 -0.08
C GLY A 205 1.78 -3.56 -0.35
N ARG A 206 2.18 -4.32 0.68
CA ARG A 206 2.89 -5.60 0.54
C ARG A 206 2.24 -6.61 -0.43
N MET A 207 0.91 -6.62 -0.47
CA MET A 207 0.14 -7.54 -1.32
C MET A 207 -0.43 -6.85 -2.58
N LYS A 208 0.05 -5.68 -2.91
CA LYS A 208 -0.43 -4.89 -4.05
C LYS A 208 0.44 -5.13 -5.29
N ALA A 209 -0.15 -4.89 -6.45
CA ALA A 209 0.53 -4.99 -7.74
C ALA A 209 1.48 -3.79 -7.97
N PRO A 210 2.45 -3.91 -8.89
CA PRO A 210 3.43 -2.84 -9.16
C PRO A 210 2.82 -1.49 -9.55
N ASP A 211 1.73 -1.50 -10.32
CA ASP A 211 0.96 -0.32 -10.71
C ASP A 211 0.43 0.48 -9.51
N TYR A 212 -0.05 -0.23 -8.48
CA TYR A 212 -0.46 0.41 -7.22
C TYR A 212 0.73 1.08 -6.54
N VAL A 213 1.85 0.36 -6.38
CA VAL A 213 3.04 0.90 -5.70
C VAL A 213 3.54 2.15 -6.43
N TYR A 214 3.65 2.06 -7.76
CA TYR A 214 4.08 3.20 -8.58
C TYR A 214 3.12 4.39 -8.46
N SER A 215 1.82 4.16 -8.62
CA SER A 215 0.80 5.22 -8.57
C SER A 215 0.80 5.96 -7.23
N VAL A 216 0.83 5.20 -6.12
CA VAL A 216 0.81 5.80 -4.79
C VAL A 216 2.12 6.53 -4.50
N VAL A 217 3.27 5.87 -4.69
CA VAL A 217 4.57 6.47 -4.36
C VAL A 217 4.85 7.71 -5.21
N SER A 218 4.51 7.68 -6.52
CA SER A 218 4.72 8.85 -7.39
C SER A 218 3.84 10.05 -7.00
N ALA A 219 2.58 9.81 -6.58
CA ALA A 219 1.71 10.89 -6.10
C ALA A 219 2.25 11.54 -4.83
N TYR A 220 2.64 10.72 -3.84
CA TYR A 220 3.24 11.21 -2.59
C TYR A 220 4.59 11.87 -2.83
N ARG A 221 5.42 11.33 -3.72
CA ARG A 221 6.73 11.93 -4.07
C ARG A 221 6.55 13.32 -4.68
N ALA A 222 5.63 13.47 -5.64
CA ALA A 222 5.33 14.76 -6.24
C ALA A 222 4.84 15.79 -5.21
N GLN A 223 3.99 15.38 -4.26
CA GLN A 223 3.53 16.26 -3.19
C GLN A 223 4.65 16.67 -2.23
N LEU A 224 5.54 15.76 -1.87
CA LEU A 224 6.69 16.03 -1.03
C LEU A 224 7.74 16.91 -1.72
N ASP A 225 7.93 16.76 -3.04
CA ASP A 225 8.85 17.60 -3.82
C ASP A 225 8.34 19.05 -3.89
N ASP A 226 7.03 19.23 -4.08
CA ASP A 226 6.41 20.55 -4.00
C ASP A 226 6.57 21.21 -2.64
N LEU A 227 6.29 20.43 -1.58
CA LEU A 227 6.44 20.91 -0.21
C LEU A 227 7.90 21.32 0.08
N ALA A 228 8.87 20.51 -0.34
CA ALA A 228 10.28 20.81 -0.16
C ALA A 228 10.75 22.05 -0.96
N ALA A 229 10.15 22.28 -2.12
CA ALA A 229 10.41 23.46 -2.96
C ALA A 229 9.63 24.71 -2.51
N GLY A 230 8.76 24.61 -1.51
CA GLY A 230 7.84 25.68 -1.11
C GLY A 230 6.83 26.03 -2.20
N ARG A 231 6.51 25.11 -3.10
CA ARG A 231 5.60 25.30 -4.24
C ARG A 231 4.19 24.84 -3.86
N THR A 232 3.21 25.63 -4.20
CA THR A 232 1.80 25.19 -4.16
C THR A 232 1.46 24.56 -5.51
N PRO A 233 0.94 23.31 -5.55
CA PRO A 233 0.48 22.72 -6.79
C PRO A 233 -0.68 23.51 -7.38
N THR A 234 -0.85 23.48 -8.69
CA THR A 234 -2.05 23.97 -9.35
C THR A 234 -3.23 23.04 -9.06
N ASP A 235 -4.47 23.54 -9.17
CA ASP A 235 -5.68 22.74 -9.00
C ASP A 235 -5.69 21.50 -9.93
N ALA A 236 -5.17 21.64 -11.15
CA ALA A 236 -5.08 20.55 -12.11
C ALA A 236 -4.07 19.46 -11.68
N GLU A 237 -2.90 19.86 -11.17
CA GLU A 237 -1.89 18.92 -10.64
C GLU A 237 -2.41 18.18 -9.42
N ASP A 238 -3.08 18.88 -8.51
CA ASP A 238 -3.68 18.30 -7.32
C ASP A 238 -4.80 17.32 -7.67
N ALA A 239 -5.72 17.72 -8.55
CA ALA A 239 -6.79 16.86 -9.05
C ALA A 239 -6.22 15.59 -9.74
N ALA A 240 -5.13 15.71 -10.50
CA ALA A 240 -4.48 14.56 -11.13
C ALA A 240 -3.85 13.59 -10.12
N ARG A 241 -3.26 14.09 -9.03
CA ARG A 241 -2.75 13.25 -7.92
C ARG A 241 -3.86 12.48 -7.26
N HIS A 242 -4.95 13.14 -6.89
CA HIS A 242 -6.12 12.53 -6.29
C HIS A 242 -6.78 11.51 -7.23
N GLN A 243 -6.88 11.82 -8.53
CA GLN A 243 -7.40 10.88 -9.52
C GLN A 243 -6.52 9.63 -9.62
N ARG A 244 -5.17 9.79 -9.65
CA ARG A 244 -4.22 8.68 -9.64
C ARG A 244 -4.43 7.76 -8.44
N LEU A 245 -4.64 8.33 -7.24
CA LEU A 245 -4.91 7.57 -6.03
C LEU A 245 -6.27 6.85 -6.08
N ARG A 246 -7.34 7.51 -6.58
CA ARG A 246 -8.67 6.90 -6.73
C ARG A 246 -8.67 5.74 -7.74
N ARG A 247 -7.88 5.82 -8.82
CA ARG A 247 -7.75 4.76 -9.83
C ARG A 247 -6.86 3.61 -9.40
N ALA A 248 -6.01 3.81 -8.40
CA ALA A 248 -5.33 2.73 -7.69
C ALA A 248 -6.32 1.97 -6.79
N PHE A 249 -5.89 0.82 -6.27
CA PHE A 249 -6.73 0.06 -5.34
C PHE A 249 -7.06 0.89 -4.09
N ASN A 250 -8.34 1.07 -3.78
CA ASN A 250 -8.79 1.74 -2.56
C ASN A 250 -10.12 1.18 -2.05
N ARG A 251 -10.44 1.48 -0.79
CA ARG A 251 -11.74 1.21 -0.13
C ARG A 251 -12.43 2.50 0.28
N ASP A 252 -12.33 3.55 -0.52
CA ASP A 252 -12.43 4.97 -0.18
C ASP A 252 -11.31 5.40 0.77
N PHE A 253 -11.24 6.69 1.05
CA PHE A 253 -10.15 7.26 1.83
C PHE A 253 -10.65 7.90 3.12
N THR A 254 -9.78 7.87 4.12
CA THR A 254 -9.91 8.55 5.40
C THR A 254 -8.54 8.95 5.90
N HIS A 255 -8.44 10.03 6.65
CA HIS A 255 -7.26 10.37 7.44
C HIS A 255 -7.38 9.92 8.92
N ALA A 256 -8.42 9.13 9.21
CA ALA A 256 -8.69 8.52 10.51
C ALA A 256 -8.59 9.51 11.67
N TYR A 257 -7.62 9.31 12.56
CA TYR A 257 -7.49 10.03 13.82
C TYR A 257 -6.66 11.32 13.75
N LEU A 258 -6.16 11.75 12.57
CA LEU A 258 -5.26 12.90 12.48
C LEU A 258 -5.86 14.20 13.05
N ASP A 259 -7.17 14.35 13.04
CA ASP A 259 -7.89 15.48 13.65
C ASP A 259 -8.34 15.21 15.11
N GLY A 260 -7.93 14.08 15.69
CA GLY A 260 -8.17 13.72 17.09
C GLY A 260 -9.43 12.90 17.34
N THR A 261 -10.42 12.97 16.47
CA THR A 261 -11.65 12.16 16.56
C THR A 261 -11.84 11.38 15.28
N SER A 262 -12.23 10.11 15.40
CA SER A 262 -12.76 9.37 14.27
C SER A 262 -14.25 9.29 14.41
N ASP A 263 -14.96 9.86 13.47
CA ASP A 263 -16.39 9.69 13.36
C ASP A 263 -16.76 8.52 12.43
N ASP A 264 -18.03 8.44 12.07
CA ASP A 264 -18.58 7.39 11.21
C ASP A 264 -17.95 7.35 9.80
N ASP A 265 -17.31 8.44 9.35
CA ASP A 265 -16.67 8.53 8.03
C ASP A 265 -15.46 7.62 7.85
N MET A 266 -14.87 7.12 8.94
CA MET A 266 -13.76 6.17 8.87
C MET A 266 -14.14 4.81 8.26
N MET A 267 -15.43 4.46 8.18
CA MET A 267 -15.90 3.11 7.87
C MET A 267 -16.36 2.95 6.41
N SER A 268 -15.98 1.83 5.79
CA SER A 268 -16.41 1.40 4.45
C SER A 268 -17.51 0.36 4.57
N TYR A 269 -18.73 0.76 4.87
CA TYR A 269 -19.84 -0.11 5.22
C TYR A 269 -20.33 -1.04 4.12
N GLU A 270 -20.16 -0.66 2.86
CA GLU A 270 -20.75 -1.36 1.72
C GLU A 270 -19.82 -2.38 1.08
N ARG A 271 -18.50 -2.08 1.05
CA ARG A 271 -17.51 -2.85 0.29
C ARG A 271 -16.20 -3.00 1.03
N SER A 272 -15.66 -4.23 1.02
CA SER A 272 -14.31 -4.53 1.52
C SER A 272 -13.26 -4.69 0.43
N ASN A 273 -13.67 -4.67 -0.85
CA ASN A 273 -12.79 -4.80 -2.01
C ASN A 273 -12.54 -3.43 -2.69
N ASN A 274 -11.85 -3.43 -3.82
CA ASN A 274 -11.54 -2.22 -4.56
C ASN A 274 -12.80 -1.42 -4.92
N ARG A 275 -12.80 -0.12 -4.56
CA ARG A 275 -13.86 0.84 -4.94
C ARG A 275 -13.59 1.44 -6.32
N GLY A 276 -12.35 1.74 -6.62
CA GLY A 276 -11.97 2.46 -7.82
C GLY A 276 -12.57 3.88 -7.90
N GLU A 277 -12.46 4.52 -9.05
CA GLU A 277 -13.05 5.82 -9.35
C GLU A 277 -14.40 5.66 -10.02
N LEU A 278 -15.45 6.33 -9.54
CA LEU A 278 -16.74 6.42 -10.24
C LEU A 278 -16.53 7.27 -11.51
N VAL A 279 -16.89 6.72 -12.67
CA VAL A 279 -16.63 7.36 -13.96
C VAL A 279 -17.83 7.44 -14.87
N GLY A 280 -18.98 6.89 -14.48
CA GLY A 280 -20.18 6.97 -15.31
C GLY A 280 -21.30 6.06 -14.83
N THR A 281 -22.33 6.00 -15.65
CA THR A 281 -23.56 5.26 -15.37
C THR A 281 -24.03 4.55 -16.63
N VAL A 282 -24.59 3.36 -16.49
CA VAL A 282 -25.25 2.64 -17.59
C VAL A 282 -26.50 3.39 -18.02
N VAL A 283 -26.59 3.73 -19.30
CA VAL A 283 -27.73 4.43 -19.91
C VAL A 283 -28.51 3.59 -20.91
N GLY A 284 -27.99 2.42 -21.27
CA GLY A 284 -28.66 1.50 -22.19
C GLY A 284 -28.00 0.13 -22.17
N THR A 285 -28.76 -0.87 -22.53
CA THR A 285 -28.26 -2.25 -22.70
C THR A 285 -28.95 -2.93 -23.87
N ARG A 286 -28.18 -3.70 -24.63
CA ARG A 286 -28.69 -4.52 -25.74
C ARG A 286 -28.25 -5.97 -25.54
N ASP A 287 -29.21 -6.88 -25.43
CA ASP A 287 -28.94 -8.30 -25.38
C ASP A 287 -28.60 -8.80 -26.79
N LEU A 288 -27.41 -9.39 -26.94
CA LEU A 288 -26.96 -9.98 -28.22
C LEU A 288 -27.28 -11.47 -28.33
N GLY A 289 -28.01 -12.01 -27.35
CA GLY A 289 -28.34 -13.43 -27.28
C GLY A 289 -27.19 -14.31 -26.79
N GLY A 290 -27.46 -15.59 -26.55
CA GLY A 290 -26.51 -16.55 -25.99
C GLY A 290 -25.89 -17.48 -27.03
N GLY A 291 -24.56 -17.65 -26.93
CA GLY A 291 -23.80 -18.68 -27.63
C GLY A 291 -23.33 -19.79 -26.68
N ARG A 292 -23.25 -21.03 -27.15
CA ARG A 292 -22.62 -22.11 -26.38
C ARG A 292 -21.11 -22.06 -26.55
N VAL A 293 -20.39 -21.76 -25.46
CA VAL A 293 -18.92 -21.78 -25.46
C VAL A 293 -18.42 -23.10 -24.87
N ARG A 294 -17.63 -23.84 -25.66
CA ARG A 294 -16.88 -25.00 -25.18
C ARG A 294 -15.64 -24.50 -24.41
N ARG A 295 -15.51 -24.90 -23.18
CA ARG A 295 -14.26 -24.75 -22.44
C ARG A 295 -13.51 -26.08 -22.47
N GLY A 296 -12.35 -26.14 -23.13
CA GLY A 296 -11.47 -27.28 -23.08
C GLY A 296 -11.00 -27.49 -21.64
N GLY A 297 -11.36 -28.63 -21.05
CA GLY A 297 -10.85 -29.02 -19.74
C GLY A 297 -9.50 -29.71 -19.90
N THR A 298 -8.47 -29.17 -19.32
CA THR A 298 -7.25 -29.91 -19.00
C THR A 298 -7.54 -30.74 -17.75
N ASN A 299 -7.45 -32.08 -17.88
CA ASN A 299 -7.70 -33.12 -16.87
C ASN A 299 -9.16 -33.59 -16.70
N GLY A 300 -9.57 -34.56 -17.48
CA GLY A 300 -10.51 -35.66 -17.13
C GLY A 300 -11.88 -35.35 -16.53
N GLY A 301 -12.31 -34.08 -16.46
CA GLY A 301 -13.57 -33.64 -15.87
C GLY A 301 -14.66 -33.43 -16.94
N ARG A 302 -15.89 -33.90 -16.64
CA ARG A 302 -17.09 -33.75 -17.51
C ARG A 302 -17.23 -32.30 -17.99
N GLU A 303 -17.25 -32.12 -19.32
CA GLU A 303 -17.54 -30.84 -19.98
C GLU A 303 -18.89 -30.28 -19.50
N ARG A 304 -18.86 -29.17 -18.78
CA ARG A 304 -20.07 -28.38 -18.51
C ARG A 304 -20.23 -27.30 -19.56
N LEU A 305 -21.17 -27.48 -20.44
CA LEU A 305 -21.65 -26.42 -21.32
C LEU A 305 -22.32 -25.32 -20.47
N ARG A 306 -21.70 -24.15 -20.40
CA ARG A 306 -22.37 -22.95 -19.87
C ARG A 306 -22.82 -22.09 -21.06
N SER A 307 -24.10 -21.73 -21.10
CA SER A 307 -24.56 -20.67 -21.98
C SER A 307 -23.94 -19.36 -21.52
N LYS A 308 -23.25 -18.66 -22.40
CA LYS A 308 -22.86 -17.26 -22.18
C LYS A 308 -23.83 -16.40 -22.98
N THR A 309 -24.54 -15.54 -22.31
CA THR A 309 -25.26 -14.43 -22.92
C THR A 309 -24.23 -13.31 -23.12
N PHE A 310 -24.25 -12.67 -24.27
CA PHE A 310 -23.44 -11.49 -24.55
C PHE A 310 -24.37 -10.30 -24.64
N ALA A 311 -23.91 -9.16 -24.16
CA ALA A 311 -24.64 -7.92 -24.27
C ALA A 311 -23.67 -6.77 -24.61
N GLU A 312 -24.23 -5.72 -25.15
CA GLU A 312 -23.62 -4.41 -25.26
C GLU A 312 -24.25 -3.50 -24.20
N VAL A 313 -23.42 -2.77 -23.50
CA VAL A 313 -23.84 -1.84 -22.45
C VAL A 313 -23.31 -0.47 -22.80
N ASP A 314 -24.23 0.48 -22.95
CA ASP A 314 -23.91 1.88 -23.22
C ASP A 314 -23.72 2.61 -21.89
N ILE A 315 -22.57 3.26 -21.72
CA ILE A 315 -22.14 3.93 -20.50
C ILE A 315 -21.94 5.41 -20.80
N LEU A 316 -22.74 6.27 -20.16
CA LEU A 316 -22.51 7.72 -20.15
C LEU A 316 -21.42 8.03 -19.14
N LEU A 317 -20.39 8.74 -19.58
CA LEU A 317 -19.22 9.04 -18.77
C LEU A 317 -19.34 10.38 -18.04
N ASP A 318 -19.04 10.38 -16.74
CA ASP A 318 -18.90 11.55 -15.90
C ASP A 318 -17.41 11.99 -15.80
N ALA A 319 -16.48 11.08 -16.10
CA ALA A 319 -15.04 11.32 -16.13
C ALA A 319 -14.40 10.57 -17.31
N SER A 320 -13.22 11.01 -17.74
CA SER A 320 -12.49 10.38 -18.83
C SER A 320 -12.05 8.96 -18.49
N VAL A 321 -12.07 8.09 -19.50
CA VAL A 321 -11.51 6.73 -19.45
C VAL A 321 -10.46 6.55 -20.53
N GLY A 322 -9.48 5.68 -20.29
CA GLY A 322 -8.47 5.30 -21.27
C GLY A 322 -8.80 3.93 -21.91
N GLU A 323 -8.36 3.72 -23.15
CA GLU A 323 -8.44 2.40 -23.80
C GLU A 323 -7.79 1.33 -22.91
N GLY A 324 -8.50 0.22 -22.71
CA GLY A 324 -8.05 -0.89 -21.89
C GLY A 324 -8.27 -0.73 -20.38
N ASP A 325 -8.71 0.43 -19.87
CA ASP A 325 -9.10 0.58 -18.48
C ASP A 325 -10.10 -0.47 -18.06
N LEU A 326 -9.87 -1.13 -16.92
CA LEU A 326 -10.77 -2.16 -16.40
C LEU A 326 -11.94 -1.49 -15.66
N LEU A 327 -13.12 -1.59 -16.25
CA LEU A 327 -14.37 -1.04 -15.73
C LEU A 327 -15.12 -2.11 -14.94
N GLU A 328 -15.68 -1.75 -13.81
CA GLU A 328 -16.63 -2.53 -13.03
C GLU A 328 -18.02 -1.88 -13.15
N VAL A 329 -18.99 -2.65 -13.59
CA VAL A 329 -20.42 -2.30 -13.56
C VAL A 329 -21.08 -3.07 -12.44
N ARG A 330 -21.74 -2.37 -11.50
CA ARG A 330 -22.28 -2.99 -10.28
C ARG A 330 -23.70 -2.51 -10.01
N PRO A 331 -24.70 -3.43 -9.99
CA PRO A 331 -26.05 -3.07 -9.59
C PRO A 331 -26.11 -2.54 -8.15
N THR A 332 -26.98 -1.59 -7.90
CA THR A 332 -27.20 -1.01 -6.56
C THR A 332 -28.07 -1.89 -5.69
N ASP A 333 -29.04 -2.60 -6.29
CA ASP A 333 -29.96 -3.52 -5.64
C ASP A 333 -29.31 -4.82 -5.20
N ASP A 334 -28.41 -5.39 -6.02
CA ASP A 334 -27.58 -6.55 -5.65
C ASP A 334 -26.11 -6.32 -5.99
N PRO A 335 -25.32 -5.75 -5.09
CA PRO A 335 -23.90 -5.48 -5.32
C PRO A 335 -23.03 -6.72 -5.53
N THR A 336 -23.56 -7.93 -5.29
CA THR A 336 -22.83 -9.19 -5.57
C THR A 336 -22.82 -9.54 -7.04
N GLN A 337 -23.76 -9.02 -7.81
CA GLN A 337 -23.97 -9.25 -9.25
C GLN A 337 -23.15 -8.28 -10.11
N PHE A 338 -21.94 -7.96 -9.75
CA PHE A 338 -21.09 -7.12 -10.58
C PHE A 338 -20.49 -7.86 -11.77
N LEU A 339 -20.09 -7.14 -12.78
CA LEU A 339 -19.27 -7.62 -13.89
C LEU A 339 -18.12 -6.66 -14.17
N THR A 340 -17.13 -7.14 -14.91
CA THR A 340 -16.02 -6.30 -15.39
C THR A 340 -15.93 -6.37 -16.91
N THR A 341 -15.55 -5.25 -17.51
CA THR A 341 -15.27 -5.12 -18.94
C THR A 341 -14.11 -4.13 -19.13
N HIS A 342 -13.57 -4.04 -20.34
CA HIS A 342 -12.56 -3.05 -20.67
C HIS A 342 -13.16 -1.91 -21.47
N ALA A 343 -12.68 -0.69 -21.25
CA ALA A 343 -12.99 0.44 -22.11
C ALA A 343 -12.44 0.18 -23.52
N PRO A 344 -13.28 0.32 -24.56
CA PRO A 344 -12.88 -0.04 -25.91
C PRO A 344 -11.97 0.99 -26.60
N ALA A 345 -11.95 2.22 -26.11
CA ALA A 345 -11.19 3.34 -26.62
C ALA A 345 -11.09 4.44 -25.55
N ASP A 346 -10.22 5.43 -25.79
CA ASP A 346 -10.20 6.66 -25.02
C ASP A 346 -11.51 7.43 -25.20
N ALA A 347 -12.07 7.94 -24.11
CA ALA A 347 -13.27 8.75 -24.13
C ALA A 347 -13.29 9.79 -23.00
N ARG A 348 -14.01 10.89 -23.19
CA ARG A 348 -14.08 12.04 -22.28
C ARG A 348 -15.39 12.05 -21.50
N ALA A 349 -15.43 12.80 -20.43
CA ALA A 349 -16.67 13.11 -19.73
C ALA A 349 -17.71 13.70 -20.70
N GLY A 350 -18.97 13.25 -20.56
CA GLY A 350 -20.09 13.59 -21.44
C GLY A 350 -20.26 12.69 -22.67
N GLU A 351 -19.26 11.85 -22.98
CA GLU A 351 -19.37 10.87 -24.09
C GLU A 351 -20.01 9.57 -23.62
N THR A 352 -20.62 8.85 -24.56
CA THR A 352 -21.16 7.51 -24.33
C THR A 352 -20.27 6.48 -25.01
N ILE A 353 -19.81 5.47 -24.24
CA ILE A 353 -19.06 4.33 -24.76
C ILE A 353 -19.90 3.07 -24.74
N CYS A 354 -19.71 2.19 -25.72
CA CYS A 354 -20.38 0.91 -25.81
C CYS A 354 -19.43 -0.22 -25.44
N CYS A 355 -19.69 -0.89 -24.33
CA CYS A 355 -18.84 -1.97 -23.82
C CYS A 355 -19.48 -3.34 -23.98
N ARG A 356 -18.70 -4.34 -24.43
CA ARG A 356 -19.15 -5.73 -24.46
C ARG A 356 -19.08 -6.37 -23.09
N THR A 357 -20.18 -7.01 -22.69
CA THR A 357 -20.31 -7.65 -21.39
C THR A 357 -20.82 -9.09 -21.53
N VAL A 358 -20.69 -9.87 -20.44
CA VAL A 358 -21.13 -11.28 -20.41
C VAL A 358 -22.62 -11.45 -20.10
N ARG A 359 -23.34 -10.36 -19.86
CA ARG A 359 -24.79 -10.28 -19.63
C ARG A 359 -25.26 -8.83 -19.69
N PRO A 360 -26.57 -8.59 -19.93
CA PRO A 360 -27.15 -7.27 -19.79
C PRO A 360 -27.00 -6.70 -18.38
N MET A 361 -26.95 -5.38 -18.27
CA MET A 361 -26.94 -4.64 -17.01
C MET A 361 -28.07 -3.63 -17.01
N ALA A 362 -28.69 -3.41 -15.87
CA ALA A 362 -29.78 -2.44 -15.74
C ALA A 362 -29.26 -1.00 -15.93
N GLU A 363 -30.11 -0.15 -16.52
CA GLU A 363 -29.86 1.29 -16.53
C GLU A 363 -29.72 1.84 -15.11
N GLY A 364 -28.93 2.87 -14.93
CA GLY A 364 -28.64 3.45 -13.62
C GLY A 364 -27.53 2.73 -12.82
N CYS A 365 -27.00 1.59 -13.32
CA CYS A 365 -25.87 0.94 -12.65
C CYS A 365 -24.62 1.82 -12.69
N PRO A 366 -23.97 2.10 -11.55
CA PRO A 366 -22.72 2.86 -11.51
C PRO A 366 -21.57 2.08 -12.14
N VAL A 367 -20.72 2.82 -12.85
CA VAL A 367 -19.52 2.30 -13.51
C VAL A 367 -18.29 2.90 -12.89
N ARG A 368 -17.31 2.05 -12.55
CA ARG A 368 -16.06 2.47 -11.90
C ARG A 368 -14.83 1.94 -12.62
N ILE A 369 -13.79 2.76 -12.73
CA ILE A 369 -12.45 2.26 -13.08
C ILE A 369 -11.87 1.58 -11.82
N ILE A 370 -11.58 0.30 -11.92
CA ILE A 370 -10.95 -0.49 -10.85
C ILE A 370 -9.48 -0.81 -11.14
N ARG A 371 -9.02 -0.52 -12.35
CA ARG A 371 -7.61 -0.56 -12.76
C ARG A 371 -7.40 0.30 -14.00
N SER A 372 -6.40 1.18 -13.96
CA SER A 372 -6.02 2.01 -15.09
C SER A 372 -4.96 1.31 -15.94
N GLN A 373 -5.20 1.19 -17.24
CA GLN A 373 -4.24 0.64 -18.20
C GLN A 373 -3.01 1.55 -18.31
N ALA A 374 -3.21 2.85 -18.39
CA ALA A 374 -2.12 3.82 -18.44
C ALA A 374 -1.17 3.72 -17.24
N ALA A 375 -1.72 3.52 -16.03
CA ALA A 375 -0.91 3.34 -14.82
C ALA A 375 -0.10 2.03 -14.85
N MET A 376 -0.66 0.95 -15.42
CA MET A 376 0.06 -0.31 -15.60
C MET A 376 1.21 -0.16 -16.59
N ASP A 377 0.97 0.50 -17.72
CA ASP A 377 1.97 0.71 -18.77
C ASP A 377 3.09 1.64 -18.28
N GLU A 378 2.74 2.67 -17.52
CA GLU A 378 3.71 3.57 -16.89
C GLU A 378 4.58 2.83 -15.87
N ALA A 379 4.00 2.05 -14.99
CA ALA A 379 4.72 1.23 -14.01
C ALA A 379 5.63 0.21 -14.69
N ALA A 380 5.16 -0.45 -15.77
CA ALA A 380 5.95 -1.40 -16.54
C ALA A 380 7.13 -0.72 -17.24
N ARG A 381 6.92 0.48 -17.80
CA ARG A 381 7.98 1.27 -18.46
C ARG A 381 9.06 1.67 -17.46
N VAL A 382 8.67 2.14 -16.28
CA VAL A 382 9.62 2.49 -15.21
C VAL A 382 10.38 1.25 -14.72
N ALA A 383 9.69 0.13 -14.54
CA ALA A 383 10.34 -1.12 -14.12
C ALA A 383 11.32 -1.69 -15.16
N ALA A 384 11.09 -1.44 -16.45
CA ALA A 384 11.96 -1.86 -17.54
C ALA A 384 13.14 -0.90 -17.81
N GLY A 385 13.09 0.32 -17.25
CA GLY A 385 14.11 1.36 -17.50
C GLY A 385 15.37 1.16 -16.67
N ASP A 386 16.37 0.49 -17.22
CA ASP A 386 17.68 0.26 -16.57
C ASP A 386 18.51 1.54 -16.35
N ASP A 387 18.26 2.61 -17.12
CA ASP A 387 19.13 3.79 -17.16
C ASP A 387 18.67 4.96 -16.27
N GLN A 388 17.46 4.93 -15.73
CA GLN A 388 16.90 6.05 -14.97
C GLN A 388 17.64 6.36 -13.67
N TYR A 389 18.36 5.39 -13.12
CA TYR A 389 19.06 5.49 -11.84
C TYR A 389 20.59 5.52 -12.00
N LYS A 390 21.10 5.44 -13.22
CA LYS A 390 22.54 5.53 -13.47
C LYS A 390 22.96 6.99 -13.45
N ARG A 391 23.89 7.33 -12.58
CA ARG A 391 24.51 8.66 -12.54
C ARG A 391 25.86 8.60 -13.22
N PRO A 392 26.20 9.57 -14.06
CA PRO A 392 27.55 9.66 -14.62
C PRO A 392 28.54 9.93 -13.49
N VAL A 393 29.55 9.11 -13.39
CA VAL A 393 30.65 9.28 -12.46
C VAL A 393 31.95 9.47 -13.22
N ARG A 394 32.79 10.40 -12.74
CA ARG A 394 34.16 10.53 -13.20
C ARG A 394 35.02 9.64 -12.34
N VAL A 395 35.78 8.74 -13.01
CA VAL A 395 36.69 7.81 -12.33
C VAL A 395 38.12 8.28 -12.63
N ARG A 396 38.91 8.54 -11.58
CA ARG A 396 40.35 8.76 -11.68
C ARG A 396 41.05 7.57 -11.05
N VAL A 397 42.00 6.96 -11.77
CA VAL A 397 42.75 5.81 -11.30
C VAL A 397 44.24 6.19 -11.29
N GLU A 398 44.88 6.01 -10.15
CA GLU A 398 46.32 6.17 -10.01
C GLU A 398 46.97 4.83 -9.63
N ALA A 399 47.87 4.38 -10.48
CA ALA A 399 48.59 3.14 -10.27
C ALA A 399 50.10 3.39 -10.47
N HIS A 400 50.86 3.30 -9.40
CA HIS A 400 52.31 3.45 -9.42
C HIS A 400 52.98 2.18 -8.87
N ARG A 401 54.09 1.75 -9.49
CA ARG A 401 54.80 0.55 -9.07
C ARG A 401 55.31 0.70 -7.62
N GLY A 402 54.87 -0.21 -6.73
CA GLY A 402 55.25 -0.20 -5.33
C GLY A 402 54.45 0.77 -4.44
N GLN A 403 53.38 1.39 -4.97
CA GLN A 403 52.46 2.23 -4.21
C GLN A 403 51.05 1.62 -4.19
N PRO A 404 50.22 1.98 -3.22
CA PRO A 404 48.80 1.57 -3.21
C PRO A 404 48.08 2.01 -4.48
N PHE A 405 47.17 1.17 -4.95
CA PHE A 405 46.26 1.48 -6.04
C PHE A 405 45.16 2.42 -5.53
N VAL A 406 45.04 3.60 -6.12
CA VAL A 406 44.06 4.61 -5.70
C VAL A 406 42.98 4.76 -6.77
N VAL A 407 41.72 4.69 -6.37
CA VAL A 407 40.57 4.96 -7.24
C VAL A 407 39.76 6.09 -6.63
N GLU A 408 39.62 7.20 -7.32
CA GLU A 408 38.77 8.32 -6.97
C GLU A 408 37.52 8.31 -7.83
N LEU A 409 36.35 8.39 -7.16
CA LEU A 409 35.05 8.50 -7.80
C LEU A 409 34.46 9.87 -7.49
N ALA A 410 34.09 10.64 -8.50
CA ALA A 410 33.39 11.91 -8.33
C ALA A 410 32.07 11.89 -9.10
N CYS A 411 30.97 12.21 -8.41
CA CYS A 411 29.67 12.42 -9.04
C CYS A 411 29.62 13.85 -9.65
N ALA A 412 28.81 14.03 -10.71
CA ALA A 412 28.68 15.31 -11.41
C ALA A 412 28.10 16.43 -10.51
N ASP A 413 27.44 16.06 -9.43
CA ASP A 413 26.81 16.91 -8.42
C ASP A 413 27.72 17.26 -7.22
N GLY A 414 29.02 16.98 -7.29
CA GLY A 414 30.04 17.44 -6.34
C GLY A 414 30.27 16.56 -5.10
N GLY A 415 29.59 15.43 -4.98
CA GLY A 415 29.89 14.43 -3.92
C GLY A 415 31.14 13.62 -4.27
N ALA A 416 32.20 13.73 -3.48
CA ALA A 416 33.39 12.89 -3.63
C ALA A 416 33.33 11.72 -2.63
N TRP A 417 33.54 10.50 -3.12
CA TRP A 417 33.71 9.30 -2.31
C TRP A 417 35.11 8.74 -2.59
N ALA A 418 35.94 8.72 -1.59
CA ALA A 418 37.23 8.06 -1.66
C ALA A 418 37.16 6.71 -0.96
N HIS A 419 37.50 5.63 -1.67
CA HIS A 419 37.85 4.36 -1.05
C HIS A 419 39.25 3.96 -1.51
N ALA A 420 40.12 3.77 -0.54
CA ALA A 420 41.45 3.20 -0.73
C ALA A 420 41.37 1.67 -0.77
#